data_44b1dbd5bd6ddeb30df19890f4b755f8
#
_entry.id   44b1dbd5bd6ddeb30df19890f4b755f8
#
_cell.length_a   1.000
_cell.length_b   1.000
_cell.length_c   1.000
_cell.angle_alpha   90.00
_cell.angle_beta   90.00
_cell.angle_gamma   90.00
#
_symmetry.space_group_name_H-M   'P 1'
#
loop_
_entity.id
_entity.type
_entity.pdbx_description
1 polymer ?
#
loop_
_entity_poly.entity_id
_entity_poly.type
_entity_poly.pdbx_seq_one_letter_code
_entity_poly.pdbx_strand_id
1 'polypeptide(L)'
;MSPTIYYILCVLLSLMVLGGILMMSRVKTAVMGNTLSAVAMLGGIILTLVYNEILPAWSVYIFLIIGAGIGWTMAQRVKMIQMPQMVALLNGVGGAASALVGILSLAAIGINPNNNTAADYPIFSQATGMLALTVGMITLVGSLIAAGKLHKLLPQRPVIWPNHSMFTSLLLILTVGFVVLGSVSIEGFPLFW
;
A
#
# COMPACT_ATOMS: atom_id res chain seq x y z
N MET A 1 21.41 -5.32 -15.34
CA MET A 1 21.95 -5.06 -13.98
C MET A 1 22.03 -6.38 -13.23
N SER A 2 23.08 -6.66 -12.43
CA SER A 2 23.13 -7.94 -11.70
C SER A 2 22.09 -7.94 -10.57
N PRO A 3 21.46 -9.10 -10.28
CA PRO A 3 20.46 -9.22 -9.21
C PRO A 3 20.99 -8.74 -7.85
N THR A 4 22.26 -9.00 -7.57
CA THR A 4 22.90 -8.60 -6.31
C THR A 4 22.94 -7.07 -6.14
N ILE A 5 23.27 -6.34 -7.20
CA ILE A 5 23.29 -4.87 -7.16
C ILE A 5 21.88 -4.33 -6.95
N TYR A 6 20.89 -4.92 -7.61
CA TYR A 6 19.49 -4.54 -7.44
C TYR A 6 19.05 -4.67 -5.97
N TYR A 7 19.28 -5.81 -5.34
CA TYR A 7 18.89 -6.03 -3.93
C TYR A 7 19.64 -5.11 -2.96
N ILE A 8 20.94 -4.85 -3.19
CA ILE A 8 21.71 -3.90 -2.36
C ILE A 8 21.10 -2.50 -2.46
N LEU A 9 20.77 -2.03 -3.66
CA LEU A 9 20.14 -0.73 -3.86
C LEU A 9 18.74 -0.67 -3.22
N CYS A 10 17.93 -1.73 -3.32
CA CYS A 10 16.64 -1.82 -2.66
C CYS A 10 16.77 -1.68 -1.13
N VAL A 11 17.72 -2.38 -0.52
CA VAL A 11 17.98 -2.28 0.92
C VAL A 11 18.42 -0.87 1.29
N LEU A 12 19.32 -0.26 0.53
CA LEU A 12 19.81 1.09 0.80
C LEU A 12 18.68 2.12 0.69
N LEU A 13 17.85 2.06 -0.35
CA LEU A 13 16.69 2.94 -0.52
C LEU A 13 15.65 2.73 0.60
N SER A 14 15.42 1.49 1.01
CA SER A 14 14.53 1.18 2.14
C SER A 14 15.05 1.78 3.45
N LEU A 15 16.34 1.69 3.72
CA LEU A 15 16.97 2.33 4.88
C LEU A 15 16.87 3.85 4.82
N MET A 16 17.01 4.46 3.63
CA MET A 16 16.80 5.90 3.46
C MET A 16 15.34 6.30 3.75
N VAL A 17 14.34 5.52 3.33
CA VAL A 17 12.93 5.80 3.67
C VAL A 17 12.71 5.70 5.18
N LEU A 18 13.21 4.64 5.82
CA LEU A 18 13.11 4.48 7.28
C LEU A 18 13.78 5.62 8.03
N GLY A 19 14.98 6.01 7.60
CA GLY A 19 15.69 7.17 8.15
C GLY A 19 14.91 8.48 7.99
N GLY A 20 14.28 8.67 6.82
CA GLY A 20 13.40 9.81 6.56
C GLY A 20 12.19 9.83 7.50
N ILE A 21 11.53 8.68 7.71
CA ILE A 21 10.41 8.57 8.65
C ILE A 21 10.86 8.90 10.09
N LEU A 22 12.00 8.39 10.53
CA LEU A 22 12.55 8.71 11.83
C LEU A 22 12.86 10.21 11.97
N MET A 23 13.38 10.86 10.92
CA MET A 23 13.62 12.31 10.93
C MET A 23 12.32 13.11 10.95
N MET A 24 11.23 12.62 10.35
CA MET A 24 9.92 13.25 10.38
C MET A 24 9.29 13.25 11.78
N SER A 25 9.70 12.38 12.68
CA SER A 25 9.23 12.38 14.07
C SER A 25 9.63 13.63 14.87
N ARG A 26 10.61 14.39 14.39
CA ARG A 26 11.10 15.61 15.04
C ARG A 26 10.79 16.83 14.17
N VAL A 27 10.15 17.84 14.73
CA VAL A 27 9.73 19.06 14.00
C VAL A 27 10.90 19.75 13.29
N LYS A 28 12.09 19.79 13.91
CA LYS A 28 13.28 20.46 13.33
C LYS A 28 13.82 19.78 12.08
N THR A 29 13.66 18.45 11.96
CA THR A 29 14.21 17.65 10.86
C THR A 29 13.12 17.11 9.93
N ALA A 30 11.84 17.43 10.19
CA ALA A 30 10.69 16.86 9.47
C ALA A 30 10.75 17.16 7.97
N VAL A 31 11.08 18.39 7.57
CA VAL A 31 11.19 18.77 6.15
C VAL A 31 12.29 17.98 5.46
N MET A 32 13.45 17.85 6.10
CA MET A 32 14.58 17.10 5.54
C MET A 32 14.26 15.60 5.46
N GLY A 33 13.59 15.04 6.47
CA GLY A 33 13.15 13.66 6.47
C GLY A 33 12.15 13.36 5.34
N ASN A 34 11.19 14.26 5.12
CA ASN A 34 10.23 14.14 4.02
C ASN A 34 10.92 14.17 2.65
N THR A 35 11.87 15.10 2.46
CA THR A 35 12.66 15.19 1.22
C THR A 35 13.49 13.92 0.99
N LEU A 36 14.14 13.42 2.04
CA LEU A 36 14.92 12.18 1.97
C LEU A 36 14.06 10.99 1.55
N SER A 37 12.89 10.83 2.17
CA SER A 37 11.93 9.78 1.80
C SER A 37 11.43 9.93 0.37
N ALA A 38 11.12 11.15 -0.07
CA ALA A 38 10.65 11.41 -1.43
C ALA A 38 11.72 11.06 -2.49
N VAL A 39 12.98 11.43 -2.24
CA VAL A 39 14.11 11.07 -3.12
C VAL A 39 14.33 9.56 -3.16
N ALA A 40 14.27 8.90 -2.00
CA ALA A 40 14.42 7.45 -1.92
C ALA A 40 13.28 6.71 -2.65
N MET A 41 12.03 7.17 -2.52
CA MET A 41 10.89 6.61 -3.25
C MET A 41 11.02 6.81 -4.76
N LEU A 42 11.43 7.99 -5.21
CA LEU A 42 11.69 8.25 -6.63
C LEU A 42 12.80 7.32 -7.16
N GLY A 43 13.88 7.17 -6.40
CA GLY A 43 14.95 6.23 -6.72
C GLY A 43 14.45 4.78 -6.83
N GLY A 44 13.57 4.36 -5.91
CA GLY A 44 12.95 3.04 -5.93
C GLY A 44 12.07 2.81 -7.18
N ILE A 45 11.27 3.80 -7.57
CA ILE A 45 10.46 3.75 -8.80
C ILE A 45 11.36 3.58 -10.02
N ILE A 46 12.38 4.42 -10.17
CA ILE A 46 13.32 4.35 -11.31
C ILE A 46 14.04 3.00 -11.34
N LEU A 47 14.54 2.56 -10.18
CA LEU A 47 15.23 1.28 -10.06
C LEU A 47 14.34 0.10 -10.50
N THR A 48 13.09 0.09 -10.05
CA THR A 48 12.13 -0.96 -10.39
C THR A 48 11.77 -0.95 -11.87
N LEU A 49 11.54 0.22 -12.47
CA LEU A 49 11.23 0.36 -13.88
C LEU A 49 12.38 -0.12 -14.78
N VAL A 50 13.62 0.20 -14.38
CA VAL A 50 14.82 -0.20 -15.12
C VAL A 50 15.12 -1.68 -14.98
N TYR A 51 15.01 -2.22 -13.76
CA TYR A 51 15.35 -3.61 -13.50
C TYR A 51 14.37 -4.60 -14.13
N ASN A 52 13.07 -4.30 -14.07
CA ASN A 52 12.03 -5.17 -14.61
C ASN A 52 11.70 -4.89 -16.08
N GLU A 53 12.49 -4.06 -16.76
CA GLU A 53 12.30 -3.73 -18.17
C GLU A 53 10.90 -3.19 -18.53
N ILE A 54 10.25 -2.49 -17.57
CA ILE A 54 8.91 -1.90 -17.73
C ILE A 54 8.97 -0.59 -18.53
N LEU A 55 10.15 -0.15 -18.92
CA LEU A 55 10.36 1.09 -19.70
C LEU A 55 9.47 1.24 -20.95
N PRO A 56 9.10 0.16 -21.69
CA PRO A 56 8.21 0.29 -22.86
C PRO A 56 6.74 0.53 -22.50
N ALA A 57 6.33 0.37 -21.24
CA ALA A 57 4.94 0.48 -20.81
C ALA A 57 4.51 1.96 -20.66
N TRP A 58 4.08 2.60 -21.77
CA TRP A 58 3.61 3.99 -21.77
C TRP A 58 2.52 4.29 -20.74
N SER A 59 1.66 3.33 -20.42
CA SER A 59 0.61 3.48 -19.43
C SER A 59 1.15 3.85 -18.04
N VAL A 60 2.29 3.29 -17.64
CA VAL A 60 2.92 3.57 -16.34
C VAL A 60 3.30 5.06 -16.24
N TYR A 61 3.89 5.61 -17.28
CA TYR A 61 4.29 7.04 -17.30
C TYR A 61 3.09 7.97 -17.27
N ILE A 62 2.02 7.63 -18.00
CA ILE A 62 0.79 8.42 -18.01
C ILE A 62 0.21 8.47 -16.59
N PHE A 63 0.08 7.32 -15.91
CA PHE A 63 -0.46 7.28 -14.56
C PHE A 63 0.47 7.93 -13.53
N LEU A 64 1.80 7.84 -13.69
CA LEU A 64 2.75 8.57 -12.86
C LEU A 64 2.60 10.09 -12.99
N ILE A 65 2.47 10.60 -14.22
CA ILE A 65 2.29 12.04 -14.47
C ILE A 65 0.95 12.53 -13.89
N ILE A 66 -0.13 11.77 -14.11
CA ILE A 66 -1.45 12.10 -13.55
C ILE A 66 -1.39 12.11 -12.03
N GLY A 67 -0.81 11.07 -11.42
CA GLY A 67 -0.67 10.96 -9.96
C GLY A 67 0.19 12.08 -9.37
N ALA A 68 1.31 12.41 -10.03
CA ALA A 68 2.18 13.52 -9.63
C ALA A 68 1.46 14.87 -9.74
N GLY A 69 0.69 15.11 -10.82
CA GLY A 69 -0.11 16.31 -11.01
C GLY A 69 -1.19 16.47 -9.95
N ILE A 70 -1.93 15.40 -9.64
CA ILE A 70 -2.92 15.39 -8.57
C ILE A 70 -2.25 15.65 -7.22
N GLY A 71 -1.17 14.93 -6.90
CA GLY A 71 -0.44 15.11 -5.64
C GLY A 71 0.11 16.51 -5.46
N TRP A 72 0.67 17.09 -6.53
CA TRP A 72 1.18 18.47 -6.53
C TRP A 72 0.07 19.49 -6.26
N THR A 73 -1.05 19.41 -6.99
CA THR A 73 -2.18 20.34 -6.82
C THR A 73 -2.80 20.21 -5.42
N MET A 74 -2.91 19.00 -4.90
CA MET A 74 -3.38 18.77 -3.53
C MET A 74 -2.43 19.38 -2.51
N ALA A 75 -1.13 19.16 -2.64
CA ALA A 75 -0.12 19.69 -1.72
C ALA A 75 -0.13 21.22 -1.64
N GLN A 76 -0.39 21.92 -2.76
CA GLN A 76 -0.44 23.38 -2.79
C GLN A 76 -1.75 23.97 -2.25
N ARG A 77 -2.87 23.26 -2.36
CA ARG A 77 -4.19 23.77 -1.99
C ARG A 77 -4.60 23.46 -0.56
N VAL A 78 -3.93 22.53 0.10
CA VAL A 78 -4.29 22.09 1.45
C VAL A 78 -3.94 23.15 2.49
N LYS A 79 -4.93 23.55 3.28
CA LYS A 79 -4.73 24.41 4.46
C LYS A 79 -4.25 23.57 5.63
N MET A 80 -3.51 24.18 6.58
CA MET A 80 -2.97 23.48 7.77
C MET A 80 -4.05 22.73 8.56
N ILE A 81 -5.25 23.30 8.68
CA ILE A 81 -6.41 22.67 9.36
C ILE A 81 -6.87 21.38 8.64
N GLN A 82 -6.64 21.28 7.34
CA GLN A 82 -7.06 20.12 6.52
C GLN A 82 -5.98 19.07 6.39
N MET A 83 -4.78 19.28 6.94
CA MET A 83 -3.66 18.31 6.87
C MET A 83 -4.04 16.92 7.38
N PRO A 84 -4.72 16.74 8.55
CA PRO A 84 -5.11 15.40 9.00
C PRO A 84 -6.05 14.68 8.03
N GLN A 85 -6.95 15.41 7.35
CA GLN A 85 -7.86 14.86 6.35
C GLN A 85 -7.09 14.35 5.13
N MET A 86 -6.11 15.14 4.67
CA MET A 86 -5.26 14.78 3.53
C MET A 86 -4.39 13.56 3.82
N VAL A 87 -3.81 13.50 5.01
CA VAL A 87 -3.03 12.33 5.45
C VAL A 87 -3.91 11.08 5.45
N ALA A 88 -5.14 11.19 5.98
CA ALA A 88 -6.08 10.07 5.95
C ALA A 88 -6.45 9.66 4.51
N LEU A 89 -6.71 10.60 3.60
CA LEU A 89 -6.99 10.30 2.19
C LEU A 89 -5.82 9.62 1.50
N LEU A 90 -4.60 10.15 1.65
CA LEU A 90 -3.39 9.57 1.04
C LEU A 90 -3.12 8.15 1.57
N ASN A 91 -3.34 7.94 2.88
CA ASN A 91 -3.25 6.61 3.46
C ASN A 91 -4.30 5.65 2.86
N GLY A 92 -5.53 6.14 2.65
CA GLY A 92 -6.60 5.37 1.99
C GLY A 92 -6.26 5.00 0.54
N VAL A 93 -5.69 5.93 -0.24
CA VAL A 93 -5.21 5.66 -1.61
C VAL A 93 -4.08 4.62 -1.60
N GLY A 94 -3.16 4.69 -0.63
CA GLY A 94 -2.13 3.67 -0.42
C GLY A 94 -2.75 2.30 -0.11
N GLY A 95 -3.79 2.26 0.74
CA GLY A 95 -4.56 1.05 1.01
C GLY A 95 -5.25 0.49 -0.24
N ALA A 96 -5.84 1.35 -1.08
CA ALA A 96 -6.42 0.95 -2.37
C ALA A 96 -5.37 0.33 -3.30
N ALA A 97 -4.20 0.96 -3.41
CA ALA A 97 -3.09 0.43 -4.21
C ALA A 97 -2.65 -0.95 -3.72
N SER A 98 -2.49 -1.12 -2.40
CA SER A 98 -2.15 -2.41 -1.80
C SER A 98 -3.21 -3.48 -2.08
N ALA A 99 -4.50 -3.14 -1.96
CA ALA A 99 -5.60 -4.06 -2.26
C ALA A 99 -5.62 -4.48 -3.73
N LEU A 100 -5.39 -3.54 -4.66
CA LEU A 100 -5.30 -3.84 -6.09
C LEU A 100 -4.12 -4.77 -6.40
N VAL A 101 -2.94 -4.52 -5.83
CA VAL A 101 -1.79 -5.42 -5.97
C VAL A 101 -2.12 -6.81 -5.42
N GLY A 102 -2.82 -6.90 -4.28
CA GLY A 102 -3.29 -8.17 -3.73
C GLY A 102 -4.22 -8.91 -4.69
N ILE A 103 -5.21 -8.22 -5.28
CA ILE A 103 -6.13 -8.81 -6.28
C ILE A 103 -5.37 -9.30 -7.51
N LEU A 104 -4.48 -8.48 -8.07
CA LEU A 104 -3.70 -8.84 -9.26
C LEU A 104 -2.78 -10.04 -8.99
N SER A 105 -2.17 -10.10 -7.80
CA SER A 105 -1.33 -11.21 -7.38
C SER A 105 -2.13 -12.52 -7.25
N LEU A 106 -3.33 -12.46 -6.64
CA LEU A 106 -4.21 -13.62 -6.47
C LEU A 106 -4.79 -14.09 -7.80
N ALA A 107 -5.14 -13.16 -8.69
CA ALA A 107 -5.65 -13.47 -10.03
C ALA A 107 -4.55 -13.88 -11.02
N ALA A 108 -3.29 -13.92 -10.60
CA ALA A 108 -2.11 -14.17 -11.45
C ALA A 108 -2.03 -13.27 -12.69
N ILE A 109 -2.71 -12.11 -12.66
CA ILE A 109 -2.72 -11.16 -13.78
C ILE A 109 -1.39 -10.40 -13.82
N GLY A 110 -0.74 -10.41 -14.97
CA GLY A 110 0.54 -9.72 -15.18
C GLY A 110 1.76 -10.51 -14.70
N ILE A 111 1.59 -11.73 -14.22
CA ILE A 111 2.70 -12.63 -13.87
C ILE A 111 3.20 -13.26 -15.16
N ASN A 112 4.45 -12.97 -15.52
CA ASN A 112 5.08 -13.57 -16.69
C ASN A 112 5.46 -15.02 -16.41
N PRO A 113 4.94 -16.03 -17.14
CA PRO A 113 5.22 -17.43 -16.88
C PRO A 113 6.72 -17.80 -16.90
N ASN A 114 7.53 -17.00 -17.58
CA ASN A 114 8.96 -17.24 -17.74
C ASN A 114 9.84 -16.68 -16.60
N ASN A 115 9.29 -15.88 -15.69
CA ASN A 115 10.02 -15.25 -14.58
C ASN A 115 9.35 -15.51 -13.22
N ASN A 116 8.73 -16.68 -13.05
CA ASN A 116 7.86 -16.97 -11.92
C ASN A 116 8.60 -17.35 -10.65
N THR A 117 9.07 -16.39 -9.90
CA THR A 117 9.32 -16.56 -8.45
C THR A 117 8.03 -16.88 -7.67
N ALA A 118 6.87 -16.45 -8.15
CA ALA A 118 5.57 -16.78 -7.56
C ALA A 118 5.17 -18.24 -7.77
N ALA A 119 5.57 -18.87 -8.88
CA ALA A 119 5.35 -20.29 -9.14
C ALA A 119 6.24 -21.20 -8.27
N ASP A 120 7.43 -20.69 -7.88
CA ASP A 120 8.35 -21.43 -7.01
C ASP A 120 7.85 -21.45 -5.55
N TYR A 121 7.06 -20.47 -5.13
CA TYR A 121 6.53 -20.33 -3.77
C TYR A 121 5.03 -19.96 -3.76
N PRO A 122 4.14 -20.85 -4.24
CA PRO A 122 2.73 -20.53 -4.41
C PRO A 122 2.03 -20.13 -3.10
N ILE A 123 2.27 -20.85 -2.03
CA ILE A 123 1.69 -20.56 -0.70
C ILE A 123 2.13 -19.18 -0.20
N PHE A 124 3.40 -18.84 -0.37
CA PHE A 124 3.92 -17.53 0.05
C PHE A 124 3.32 -16.39 -0.78
N SER A 125 3.23 -16.56 -2.08
CA SER A 125 2.64 -15.56 -2.99
C SER A 125 1.15 -15.34 -2.67
N GLN A 126 0.41 -16.41 -2.42
CA GLN A 126 -1.00 -16.35 -2.05
C GLN A 126 -1.21 -15.72 -0.67
N ALA A 127 -0.42 -16.11 0.33
CA ALA A 127 -0.48 -15.52 1.66
C ALA A 127 -0.21 -14.01 1.63
N THR A 128 0.81 -13.59 0.90
CA THR A 128 1.15 -12.17 0.77
C THR A 128 0.09 -11.39 -0.02
N GLY A 129 -0.48 -11.99 -1.08
CA GLY A 129 -1.59 -11.41 -1.85
C GLY A 129 -2.86 -11.23 -1.01
N MET A 130 -3.24 -12.26 -0.23
CA MET A 130 -4.38 -12.21 0.69
C MET A 130 -4.17 -11.16 1.79
N LEU A 131 -2.97 -11.09 2.37
CA LEU A 131 -2.63 -10.05 3.35
C LEU A 131 -2.68 -8.66 2.74
N ALA A 132 -2.11 -8.46 1.55
CA ALA A 132 -2.12 -7.17 0.86
C ALA A 132 -3.54 -6.72 0.55
N LEU A 133 -4.41 -7.63 0.08
CA LEU A 133 -5.82 -7.36 -0.17
C LEU A 133 -6.55 -6.97 1.11
N THR A 134 -6.42 -7.79 2.15
CA THR A 134 -7.16 -7.61 3.42
C THR A 134 -6.73 -6.33 4.13
N VAL A 135 -5.43 -6.13 4.35
CA VAL A 135 -4.89 -4.94 5.01
C VAL A 135 -5.15 -3.70 4.16
N GLY A 136 -5.02 -3.81 2.84
CA GLY A 136 -5.32 -2.74 1.90
C GLY A 136 -6.77 -2.28 1.98
N MET A 137 -7.73 -3.20 1.99
CA MET A 137 -9.17 -2.87 2.10
C MET A 137 -9.53 -2.28 3.46
N ILE A 138 -9.01 -2.82 4.56
CA ILE A 138 -9.21 -2.26 5.90
C ILE A 138 -8.65 -0.84 5.97
N THR A 139 -7.45 -0.62 5.43
CA THR A 139 -6.80 0.69 5.39
C THR A 139 -7.60 1.68 4.55
N LEU A 140 -8.07 1.28 3.35
CA LEU A 140 -8.89 2.11 2.49
C LEU A 140 -10.16 2.55 3.19
N VAL A 141 -10.97 1.61 3.67
CA VAL A 141 -12.27 1.91 4.29
C VAL A 141 -12.09 2.73 5.58
N GLY A 142 -11.16 2.31 6.45
CA GLY A 142 -10.88 3.02 7.70
C GLY A 142 -10.42 4.45 7.47
N SER A 143 -9.56 4.66 6.48
CA SER A 143 -9.03 5.98 6.12
C SER A 143 -10.09 6.89 5.49
N LEU A 144 -10.98 6.35 4.65
CA LEU A 144 -12.12 7.10 4.09
C LEU A 144 -13.11 7.53 5.18
N ILE A 145 -13.40 6.64 6.14
CA ILE A 145 -14.23 6.97 7.31
C ILE A 145 -13.56 8.05 8.16
N ALA A 146 -12.26 7.93 8.42
CA ALA A 146 -11.51 8.93 9.18
C ALA A 146 -11.51 10.29 8.47
N ALA A 147 -11.21 10.32 7.17
CA ALA A 147 -11.27 11.54 6.36
C ALA A 147 -12.66 12.16 6.37
N GLY A 148 -13.73 11.36 6.21
CA GLY A 148 -15.12 11.81 6.24
C GLY A 148 -15.54 12.37 7.61
N LYS A 149 -15.07 11.79 8.71
CA LYS A 149 -15.28 12.35 10.06
C LYS A 149 -14.55 13.67 10.25
N LEU A 150 -13.30 13.75 9.84
CA LEU A 150 -12.50 14.98 9.93
C LEU A 150 -13.07 16.11 9.05
N HIS A 151 -13.67 15.77 7.93
CA HIS A 151 -14.36 16.73 7.06
C HIS A 151 -15.77 17.06 7.52
N LYS A 152 -16.24 16.52 8.64
CA LYS A 152 -17.60 16.69 9.19
C LYS A 152 -18.73 16.17 8.27
N LEU A 153 -18.41 15.32 7.29
CA LEU A 153 -19.40 14.63 6.46
C LEU A 153 -20.08 13.50 7.23
N LEU A 154 -19.38 12.93 8.21
CA LEU A 154 -19.89 11.88 9.08
C LEU A 154 -20.01 12.38 10.52
N PRO A 155 -20.97 11.83 11.30
CA PRO A 155 -21.11 12.16 12.72
C PRO A 155 -19.81 11.94 13.48
N GLN A 156 -19.35 12.94 14.22
CA GLN A 156 -18.09 12.85 14.97
C GLN A 156 -18.22 12.01 16.25
N ARG A 157 -19.46 11.71 16.68
CA ARG A 157 -19.69 10.89 17.87
C ARG A 157 -19.16 9.47 17.64
N PRO A 158 -18.47 8.87 18.62
CA PRO A 158 -18.07 7.47 18.56
C PRO A 158 -19.33 6.60 18.53
N VAL A 159 -19.38 5.65 17.59
CA VAL A 159 -20.42 4.62 17.58
C VAL A 159 -19.92 3.49 18.47
N ILE A 160 -20.44 3.42 19.68
CA ILE A 160 -20.06 2.41 20.66
C ILE A 160 -21.25 1.43 20.75
N TRP A 161 -21.01 0.19 20.34
CA TRP A 161 -21.96 -0.89 20.50
C TRP A 161 -21.71 -1.65 21.80
N PRO A 162 -22.73 -2.20 22.44
CA PRO A 162 -22.51 -3.10 23.57
C PRO A 162 -21.65 -4.28 23.08
N ASN A 163 -20.68 -4.69 23.89
CA ASN A 163 -19.71 -5.75 23.56
C ASN A 163 -18.81 -5.46 22.33
N HIS A 164 -18.55 -4.18 22.04
CA HIS A 164 -17.70 -3.77 20.91
C HIS A 164 -16.36 -4.54 20.85
N SER A 165 -15.72 -4.76 21.98
CA SER A 165 -14.44 -5.49 22.07
C SER A 165 -14.56 -6.94 21.58
N MET A 166 -15.61 -7.65 22.01
CA MET A 166 -15.86 -9.04 21.60
C MET A 166 -16.15 -9.13 20.09
N PHE A 167 -16.96 -8.19 19.56
CA PHE A 167 -17.29 -8.15 18.14
C PHE A 167 -16.06 -7.86 17.28
N THR A 168 -15.21 -6.92 17.70
CA THR A 168 -13.96 -6.59 17.00
C THR A 168 -12.98 -7.75 17.01
N SER A 169 -12.83 -8.43 18.17
CA SER A 169 -11.98 -9.62 18.27
C SER A 169 -12.47 -10.76 17.39
N LEU A 170 -13.79 -10.99 17.33
CA LEU A 170 -14.37 -12.01 16.46
C LEU A 170 -14.10 -11.72 14.98
N LEU A 171 -14.31 -10.46 14.55
CA LEU A 171 -14.01 -10.05 13.17
C LEU A 171 -12.52 -10.21 12.84
N LEU A 172 -11.64 -9.89 13.77
CA LEU A 172 -10.20 -10.05 13.58
C LEU A 172 -9.82 -11.52 13.42
N ILE A 173 -10.37 -12.41 14.27
CA ILE A 173 -10.15 -13.85 14.18
C ILE A 173 -10.68 -14.40 12.84
N LEU A 174 -11.88 -13.98 12.43
CA LEU A 174 -12.43 -14.37 11.13
C LEU A 174 -11.56 -13.90 9.98
N THR A 175 -11.07 -12.67 10.02
CA THR A 175 -10.18 -12.11 8.99
C THR A 175 -8.88 -12.91 8.89
N VAL A 176 -8.23 -13.17 10.01
CA VAL A 176 -7.02 -14.02 10.05
C VAL A 176 -7.32 -15.44 9.57
N GLY A 177 -8.43 -16.01 10.00
CA GLY A 177 -8.90 -17.32 9.55
C GLY A 177 -9.09 -17.39 8.03
N PHE A 178 -9.72 -16.38 7.43
CA PHE A 178 -9.88 -16.27 5.97
C PHE A 178 -8.54 -16.16 5.24
N VAL A 179 -7.60 -15.36 5.76
CA VAL A 179 -6.27 -15.23 5.17
C VAL A 179 -5.54 -16.57 5.20
N VAL A 180 -5.55 -17.26 6.33
CA VAL A 180 -4.89 -18.57 6.50
C VAL A 180 -5.54 -19.64 5.60
N LEU A 181 -6.86 -19.75 5.64
CA LEU A 181 -7.60 -20.71 4.81
C LEU A 181 -7.38 -20.43 3.31
N GLY A 182 -7.48 -19.16 2.90
CA GLY A 182 -7.24 -18.77 1.52
C GLY A 182 -5.81 -19.02 1.05
N SER A 183 -4.83 -18.99 1.94
CA SER A 183 -3.44 -19.29 1.61
C SER A 183 -3.16 -20.80 1.44
N VAL A 184 -3.91 -21.64 2.12
CA VAL A 184 -3.69 -23.11 2.14
C VAL A 184 -4.62 -23.86 1.18
N SER A 185 -5.81 -23.31 0.89
CA SER A 185 -6.90 -24.07 0.25
C SER A 185 -6.91 -24.04 -1.28
N ILE A 186 -5.91 -23.51 -1.98
CA ILE A 186 -6.01 -23.24 -3.43
C ILE A 186 -5.75 -24.47 -4.30
N GLU A 187 -5.31 -25.58 -3.78
CA GLU A 187 -5.20 -26.83 -4.58
C GLU A 187 -6.55 -27.52 -4.88
N GLY A 188 -7.68 -27.05 -4.36
CA GLY A 188 -8.95 -27.73 -4.53
C GLY A 188 -10.25 -26.91 -4.51
N PHE A 189 -10.21 -25.61 -4.34
CA PHE A 189 -11.42 -24.80 -4.27
C PHE A 189 -11.44 -23.69 -5.35
N PRO A 190 -12.23 -23.82 -6.41
CA PRO A 190 -12.41 -22.77 -7.41
C PRO A 190 -13.34 -21.69 -6.83
N LEU A 191 -12.83 -20.79 -5.99
CA LEU A 191 -13.60 -19.66 -5.47
C LEU A 191 -13.57 -18.44 -6.40
N PHE A 192 -12.76 -18.48 -7.46
CA PHE A 192 -12.61 -17.39 -8.41
C PHE A 192 -12.33 -17.93 -9.84
N TRP A 193 -13.35 -18.54 -10.46
CA TRP A 193 -13.45 -18.72 -11.92
C TRP A 193 -14.85 -18.41 -12.36
#